data_63d1a343872e8239915058e1b3e66bf9
#
_entry.id   63d1a343872e8239915058e1b3e66bf9
#
_cell.length_a   1.000
_cell.length_b   1.000
_cell.length_c   1.000
_cell.angle_alpha   90.00
_cell.angle_beta   90.00
_cell.angle_gamma   90.00
#
_symmetry.space_group_name_H-M   'P 1'
#
loop_
_entity.id
_entity.type
_entity.pdbx_description
1 polymer ?
#
loop_
_entity_poly.entity_id
_entity_poly.type
_entity_poly.pdbx_seq_one_letter_code
_entity_poly.pdbx_strand_id
1 'polypeptide(L)'
;MDMINEAGKGEKTKYRLARSMKECMKTMSVDNITVKQITENCGVTRQTFYRNFMDKFDLINWYFDKLLAKSFEHMGMGKTVYDALVKKFTYIQEEHVFFAAAFKSVSYTHLRAHETAAN
;
A
#
# COMPACT_ATOMS: atom_id res chain seq x y z
N MET A 1 -4.60 13.92 -1.41
CA MET A 1 -5.89 13.49 -1.98
C MET A 1 -6.31 12.17 -1.35
N ASP A 2 -7.55 12.10 -0.89
CA ASP A 2 -8.04 10.92 -0.20
C ASP A 2 -8.74 9.98 -1.19
N MET A 3 -8.09 8.86 -1.49
CA MET A 3 -8.60 7.88 -2.44
C MET A 3 -9.89 7.21 -1.98
N ILE A 4 -10.19 7.24 -0.67
CA ILE A 4 -11.43 6.67 -0.13
C ILE A 4 -12.66 7.37 -0.71
N ASN A 5 -12.60 8.69 -0.88
CA ASN A 5 -13.74 9.46 -1.39
C ASN A 5 -14.02 9.16 -2.86
N GLU A 6 -13.02 8.69 -3.61
CA GLU A 6 -13.15 8.32 -5.02
C GLU A 6 -13.51 6.86 -5.22
N ALA A 7 -13.41 6.05 -4.15
CA ALA A 7 -13.59 4.60 -4.22
C ALA A 7 -15.05 4.22 -4.44
N GLY A 8 -15.26 3.15 -5.19
CA GLY A 8 -16.56 2.50 -5.30
C GLY A 8 -16.99 1.89 -3.96
N LYS A 9 -18.27 1.60 -3.85
CA LYS A 9 -18.86 1.08 -2.61
C LYS A 9 -18.15 -0.16 -2.09
N GLY A 10 -17.73 -1.06 -2.97
CA GLY A 10 -17.07 -2.32 -2.58
C GLY A 10 -15.61 -2.16 -2.19
N GLU A 11 -14.99 -1.00 -2.43
CA GLU A 11 -13.58 -0.78 -2.16
C GLU A 11 -13.30 0.06 -0.91
N LYS A 12 -14.33 0.69 -0.33
CA LYS A 12 -14.13 1.59 0.81
C LYS A 12 -13.47 0.90 2.00
N THR A 13 -13.88 -0.31 2.31
CA THR A 13 -13.30 -1.09 3.41
C THR A 13 -11.84 -1.42 3.12
N LYS A 14 -11.53 -1.77 1.88
CA LYS A 14 -10.15 -2.04 1.47
C LYS A 14 -9.25 -0.83 1.67
N TYR A 15 -9.73 0.36 1.28
CA TYR A 15 -8.97 1.60 1.49
C TYR A 15 -8.82 1.96 2.97
N ARG A 16 -9.84 1.70 3.78
CA ARG A 16 -9.73 1.91 5.24
C ARG A 16 -8.66 1.03 5.84
N LEU A 17 -8.61 -0.23 5.44
CA LEU A 17 -7.57 -1.16 5.88
C LEU A 17 -6.19 -0.72 5.41
N ALA A 18 -6.08 -0.26 4.16
CA ALA A 18 -4.82 0.23 3.61
C ALA A 18 -4.33 1.48 4.37
N ARG A 19 -5.22 2.40 4.69
CA ARG A 19 -4.88 3.59 5.49
C ARG A 19 -4.36 3.18 6.87
N SER A 20 -5.02 2.23 7.50
CA SER A 20 -4.58 1.72 8.81
C SER A 20 -3.20 1.08 8.71
N MET A 21 -2.96 0.27 7.67
CA MET A 21 -1.65 -0.32 7.43
C MET A 21 -0.57 0.75 7.27
N LYS A 22 -0.83 1.80 6.51
CA LYS A 22 0.10 2.93 6.33
C LYS A 22 0.45 3.59 7.65
N GLU A 23 -0.52 3.79 8.53
CA GLU A 23 -0.28 4.37 9.84
C GLU A 23 0.62 3.47 10.68
N CYS A 24 0.38 2.17 10.66
CA CYS A 24 1.23 1.20 11.36
C CYS A 24 2.67 1.23 10.83
N MET A 25 2.83 1.40 9.52
CA MET A 25 4.15 1.46 8.89
C MET A 25 4.99 2.66 9.33
N LYS A 26 4.38 3.70 9.87
CA LYS A 26 5.11 4.87 10.36
C LYS A 26 5.96 4.56 11.59
N THR A 27 5.54 3.59 12.39
CA THR A 27 6.19 3.28 13.67
C THR A 27 6.68 1.84 13.78
N MET A 28 6.30 0.95 12.85
CA MET A 28 6.62 -0.47 12.91
C MET A 28 7.07 -0.97 11.55
N SER A 29 7.98 -1.95 11.55
CA SER A 29 8.32 -2.64 10.31
C SER A 29 7.15 -3.54 9.89
N VAL A 30 7.05 -3.81 8.60
CA VAL A 30 5.98 -4.65 8.04
C VAL A 30 5.95 -6.03 8.72
N ASP A 31 7.13 -6.60 8.99
CA ASP A 31 7.22 -7.92 9.61
C ASP A 31 6.57 -7.97 11.00
N ASN A 32 6.58 -6.86 11.71
CA ASN A 32 6.03 -6.78 13.07
C ASN A 32 4.58 -6.34 13.13
N ILE A 33 4.03 -5.86 12.02
CA ILE A 33 2.63 -5.45 11.95
C ILE A 33 1.73 -6.70 11.84
N THR A 34 0.70 -6.75 12.68
CA THR A 34 -0.25 -7.88 12.69
C THR A 34 -1.60 -7.44 12.14
N VAL A 35 -2.38 -8.40 11.65
CA VAL A 35 -3.76 -8.16 11.22
C VAL A 35 -4.58 -7.57 12.36
N LYS A 36 -4.35 -8.05 13.59
CA LYS A 36 -5.03 -7.53 14.77
C LYS A 36 -4.80 -6.02 14.93
N GLN A 37 -3.56 -5.58 14.80
CA GLN A 37 -3.22 -4.15 14.91
C GLN A 37 -3.88 -3.32 13.81
N ILE A 38 -3.85 -3.82 12.59
CA ILE A 38 -4.46 -3.14 11.45
C ILE A 38 -5.96 -2.96 11.67
N THR A 39 -6.65 -4.02 12.08
CA THR A 39 -8.10 -4.01 12.25
C THR A 39 -8.52 -3.18 13.46
N GLU A 40 -7.82 -3.30 14.57
CA GLU A 40 -8.11 -2.49 15.76
C GLU A 40 -7.92 -1.00 15.48
N ASN A 41 -6.89 -0.65 14.73
CA ASN A 41 -6.59 0.75 14.42
C ASN A 41 -7.67 1.42 13.56
N CYS A 42 -8.40 0.67 12.74
CA CYS A 42 -9.46 1.25 11.89
C CYS A 42 -10.88 0.80 12.29
N GLY A 43 -11.02 0.04 13.37
CA GLY A 43 -12.34 -0.29 13.92
C GLY A 43 -13.11 -1.33 13.12
N VAL A 44 -12.42 -2.25 12.42
CA VAL A 44 -13.06 -3.36 11.73
C VAL A 44 -12.69 -4.68 12.39
N THR A 45 -13.41 -5.76 12.05
CA THR A 45 -13.13 -7.08 12.61
C THR A 45 -12.08 -7.79 11.78
N ARG A 46 -11.40 -8.78 12.39
CA ARG A 46 -10.48 -9.65 11.67
C ARG A 46 -11.19 -10.40 10.55
N GLN A 47 -12.44 -10.79 10.77
CA GLN A 47 -13.25 -11.45 9.74
C GLN A 47 -13.43 -10.54 8.52
N THR A 48 -13.68 -9.24 8.74
CA THR A 48 -13.77 -8.26 7.66
C THR A 48 -12.46 -8.18 6.88
N PHE A 49 -11.32 -8.19 7.57
CA PHE A 49 -10.02 -8.21 6.91
C PHE A 49 -9.90 -9.42 5.98
N TYR A 50 -10.18 -10.61 6.49
CA TYR A 50 -9.98 -11.85 5.72
C TYR A 50 -11.03 -12.07 4.62
N ARG A 51 -12.11 -11.31 4.63
CA ARG A 51 -13.04 -11.27 3.49
C ARG A 51 -12.45 -10.49 2.31
N ASN A 52 -11.54 -9.58 2.58
CA ASN A 52 -10.97 -8.70 1.56
C ASN A 52 -9.56 -9.08 1.13
N PHE A 53 -8.77 -9.63 2.05
CA PHE A 53 -7.36 -9.94 1.81
C PHE A 53 -6.98 -11.26 2.44
N MET A 54 -6.04 -11.97 1.82
CA MET A 54 -5.51 -13.22 2.37
C MET A 54 -4.60 -12.97 3.58
N ASP A 55 -3.79 -11.91 3.50
CA ASP A 55 -2.85 -11.52 4.55
C ASP A 55 -2.45 -10.07 4.36
N LYS A 56 -1.55 -9.58 5.22
CA LYS A 56 -1.08 -8.18 5.15
C LYS A 56 -0.31 -7.88 3.87
N PHE A 57 0.36 -8.87 3.28
CA PHE A 57 1.09 -8.68 2.04
C PHE A 57 0.16 -8.53 0.85
N ASP A 58 -0.96 -9.27 0.85
CA ASP A 58 -2.01 -9.11 -0.15
C ASP A 58 -2.58 -7.69 -0.12
N LEU A 59 -2.81 -7.15 1.07
CA LEU A 59 -3.24 -5.76 1.25
C LEU A 59 -2.21 -4.78 0.68
N ILE A 60 -0.93 -4.98 0.98
CA ILE A 60 0.15 -4.12 0.49
C ILE A 60 0.21 -4.15 -1.03
N ASN A 61 0.14 -5.33 -1.64
CA ASN A 61 0.16 -5.47 -3.08
C ASN A 61 -1.03 -4.79 -3.74
N TRP A 62 -2.22 -4.96 -3.17
CA TRP A 62 -3.43 -4.31 -3.68
C TRP A 62 -3.29 -2.78 -3.66
N TYR A 63 -2.82 -2.23 -2.55
CA TYR A 63 -2.67 -0.79 -2.42
C TYR A 63 -1.56 -0.26 -3.31
N PHE A 64 -0.46 -1.00 -3.43
CA PHE A 64 0.63 -0.64 -4.34
C PHE A 64 0.13 -0.53 -5.78
N ASP A 65 -0.68 -1.50 -6.23
CA ASP A 65 -1.27 -1.47 -7.56
C ASP A 65 -2.17 -0.24 -7.75
N LYS A 66 -2.94 0.13 -6.73
CA LYS A 66 -3.79 1.32 -6.79
C LYS A 66 -2.96 2.59 -6.89
N LEU A 67 -1.87 2.69 -6.15
CA LEU A 67 -0.97 3.83 -6.21
C LEU A 67 -0.32 3.95 -7.57
N LEU A 68 0.12 2.85 -8.16
CA LEU A 68 0.70 2.84 -9.51
C LEU A 68 -0.33 3.28 -10.55
N ALA A 69 -1.53 2.75 -10.49
CA ALA A 69 -2.60 3.14 -11.41
C ALA A 69 -2.90 4.63 -11.32
N LYS A 70 -2.95 5.18 -10.11
CA LYS A 70 -3.17 6.60 -9.89
C LYS A 70 -2.03 7.43 -10.45
N SER A 71 -0.79 6.97 -10.30
CA SER A 71 0.40 7.63 -10.85
C SER A 71 0.33 7.70 -12.38
N PHE A 72 -0.06 6.62 -13.05
CA PHE A 72 -0.21 6.61 -14.50
C PHE A 72 -1.35 7.50 -14.98
N GLU A 73 -2.46 7.53 -14.26
CA GLU A 73 -3.57 8.42 -14.56
C GLU A 73 -3.12 9.87 -14.56
N HIS A 74 -2.33 10.27 -13.57
CA HIS A 74 -1.79 11.63 -13.48
C HIS A 74 -0.83 11.95 -14.61
N MET A 75 -0.07 10.99 -15.11
CA MET A 75 0.85 11.18 -16.23
C MET A 75 0.12 11.56 -17.53
N GLY A 76 -1.07 11.02 -17.75
CA GLY A 76 -1.88 11.33 -18.93
C GLY A 76 -2.54 12.68 -18.89
N MET A 77 -2.57 13.35 -17.74
CA MET A 77 -3.25 14.64 -17.56
C MET A 77 -2.31 15.84 -17.55
N GLY A 78 -1.00 15.62 -17.58
CA GLY A 78 -0.02 16.71 -17.59
C GLY A 78 0.06 17.35 -18.96
N LYS A 79 0.17 18.69 -18.99
CA LYS A 79 0.30 19.43 -20.25
C LYS A 79 1.69 19.27 -20.88
N THR A 80 2.68 18.91 -20.07
CA THR A 80 4.06 18.68 -20.50
C THR A 80 4.62 17.47 -19.78
N VAL A 81 5.70 16.90 -20.33
CA VAL A 81 6.42 15.80 -19.67
C VAL A 81 6.94 16.26 -18.31
N TYR A 82 7.38 17.52 -18.21
CA TYR A 82 7.86 18.07 -16.96
C TYR A 82 6.78 18.07 -15.88
N ASP A 83 5.57 18.55 -16.21
CA ASP A 83 4.44 18.58 -15.27
C ASP A 83 4.10 17.16 -14.81
N ALA A 84 4.08 16.19 -15.71
CA ALA A 84 3.79 14.79 -15.39
C ALA A 84 4.84 14.22 -14.42
N LEU A 85 6.12 14.52 -14.66
CA LEU A 85 7.20 14.07 -13.78
C LEU A 85 7.13 14.72 -12.41
N VAL A 86 6.86 16.03 -12.34
CA VAL A 86 6.72 16.73 -11.06
C VAL A 86 5.58 16.14 -10.24
N LYS A 87 4.43 15.92 -10.86
CA LYS A 87 3.28 15.31 -10.19
C LYS A 87 3.61 13.91 -9.69
N LYS A 88 4.31 13.12 -10.49
CA LYS A 88 4.72 11.76 -10.11
C LYS A 88 5.66 11.78 -8.91
N PHE A 89 6.68 12.64 -8.91
CA PHE A 89 7.61 12.77 -7.80
C PHE A 89 6.92 13.26 -6.54
N THR A 90 6.03 14.24 -6.64
CA THR A 90 5.26 14.74 -5.52
C THR A 90 4.42 13.63 -4.90
N TYR A 91 3.75 12.85 -5.74
CA TYR A 91 2.91 11.73 -5.30
C TYR A 91 3.73 10.66 -4.58
N ILE A 92 4.87 10.27 -5.13
CA ILE A 92 5.76 9.28 -4.50
C ILE A 92 6.26 9.82 -3.16
N GLN A 93 6.60 11.11 -3.10
CA GLN A 93 7.08 11.75 -1.88
C GLN A 93 6.00 11.74 -0.79
N GLU A 94 4.75 12.02 -1.14
CA GLU A 94 3.63 11.97 -0.20
C GLU A 94 3.41 10.56 0.35
N GLU A 95 3.72 9.53 -0.43
CA GLU A 95 3.53 8.13 -0.06
C GLU A 95 4.84 7.43 0.31
N HIS A 96 5.90 8.21 0.64
CA HIS A 96 7.23 7.64 0.83
C HIS A 96 7.31 6.59 1.94
N VAL A 97 6.53 6.72 2.99
CA VAL A 97 6.53 5.74 4.10
C VAL A 97 6.06 4.39 3.59
N PHE A 98 4.96 4.38 2.82
CA PHE A 98 4.42 3.14 2.25
C PHE A 98 5.40 2.52 1.27
N PHE A 99 5.91 3.30 0.30
CA PHE A 99 6.81 2.78 -0.72
C PHE A 99 8.09 2.23 -0.12
N ALA A 100 8.68 2.95 0.84
CA ALA A 100 9.91 2.48 1.50
C ALA A 100 9.69 1.16 2.22
N ALA A 101 8.59 1.04 2.97
CA ALA A 101 8.28 -0.17 3.72
C ALA A 101 7.95 -1.34 2.78
N ALA A 102 7.21 -1.07 1.70
CA ALA A 102 6.84 -2.10 0.73
C ALA A 102 8.06 -2.63 -0.02
N PHE A 103 8.95 -1.76 -0.46
CA PHE A 103 10.18 -2.17 -1.15
C PHE A 103 11.10 -2.97 -0.22
N LYS A 104 11.23 -2.56 1.02
CA LYS A 104 12.03 -3.29 1.99
C LYS A 104 11.49 -4.70 2.22
N SER A 105 10.17 -4.83 2.37
CA SER A 105 9.51 -6.12 2.57
C SER A 105 9.67 -7.03 1.36
N VAL A 106 9.48 -6.52 0.14
CA VAL A 106 9.65 -7.28 -1.09
C VAL A 106 11.09 -7.73 -1.27
N SER A 107 12.05 -6.83 -1.03
CA SER A 107 13.48 -7.16 -1.15
C SER A 107 13.88 -8.25 -0.16
N TYR A 108 13.41 -8.16 1.08
CA TYR A 108 13.70 -9.15 2.11
C TYR A 108 13.14 -10.52 1.73
N THR A 109 11.89 -10.56 1.28
CA THR A 109 11.23 -11.80 0.87
C THR A 109 11.95 -12.42 -0.32
N HIS A 110 12.35 -11.60 -1.29
CA HIS A 110 13.06 -12.08 -2.48
C HIS A 110 14.42 -12.67 -2.13
N LEU A 111 15.20 -12.02 -1.28
CA LEU A 111 16.50 -12.50 -0.83
C LEU A 111 16.36 -13.81 -0.06
N ARG A 112 15.37 -13.90 0.80
CA ARG A 112 15.13 -15.11 1.59
C ARG A 112 14.75 -16.30 0.70
N ALA A 113 13.90 -16.08 -0.30
CA ALA A 113 13.54 -17.11 -1.26
C ALA A 113 14.74 -17.56 -2.07
N HIS A 114 15.62 -16.62 -2.46
CA HIS A 114 16.83 -16.91 -3.22
C HIS A 114 17.82 -17.75 -2.39
N GLU A 115 18.01 -17.40 -1.13
CA GLU A 115 18.86 -18.17 -0.21
C GLU A 115 18.35 -19.60 -0.05
N THR A 116 17.04 -19.77 0.10
CA THR A 116 16.43 -21.11 0.23
C THR A 116 16.65 -21.91 -1.05
N ALA A 117 16.55 -21.29 -2.21
CA ALA A 117 16.78 -21.96 -3.49
C ALA A 117 18.24 -22.36 -3.70
N ALA A 118 19.19 -21.60 -3.12
CA ALA A 118 20.61 -21.90 -3.22
C ALA A 118 21.06 -23.07 -2.34
N ASN A 119 20.28 -23.41 -1.36
CA ASN A 119 20.55 -24.53 -0.46
C ASN A 119 19.81 -25.79 -0.91
#